data_34043454fd31d5a21789398bf7ad468f
#
_entry.id   34043454fd31d5a21789398bf7ad468f
#
_cell.length_a   1.000
_cell.length_b   1.000
_cell.length_c   1.000
_cell.angle_alpha   90.00
_cell.angle_beta   90.00
_cell.angle_gamma   90.00
#
_symmetry.space_group_name_H-M   'P 1'
#
loop_
_entity.id
_entity.type
_entity.pdbx_description
1 polymer ?
#
loop_
_entity_poly.entity_id
_entity_poly.type
_entity_poly.pdbx_seq_one_letter_code
_entity_poly.pdbx_strand_id
1 'polypeptide(L)'
;DHGAIHVPAYLKDEKIPAGYLDMGEMQQKFTEFLKYKYGTTDVVKNISNYQVFLDHKILANLDIDLDDAQEEIAMELLRYNQVDKVYTGYQMWENEYSEGIPYILQKGYNQKRSGDILMVPRPGFISYKLTGSTHGSPMIYDTHVPLLFFGKGIKHGSTAHRTEIP
;
A
#
# COMPACT_ATOMS: atom_id res chain seq x y z
N ASP A 1 14.48 -13.06 -2.99
CA ASP A 1 14.19 -11.67 -2.70
C ASP A 1 12.84 -11.32 -3.36
N HIS A 2 12.35 -10.08 -3.25
CA HIS A 2 11.12 -9.59 -3.89
C HIS A 2 11.30 -9.36 -5.39
N GLY A 3 10.19 -9.22 -6.12
CA GLY A 3 10.17 -8.72 -7.49
C GLY A 3 10.17 -7.17 -7.54
N ALA A 4 10.09 -6.63 -8.72
CA ALA A 4 9.89 -5.21 -8.97
C ALA A 4 9.22 -4.98 -10.32
N ILE A 5 8.48 -3.89 -10.45
CA ILE A 5 7.93 -3.51 -11.74
C ILE A 5 9.03 -2.95 -12.66
N HIS A 6 8.82 -3.03 -13.98
CA HIS A 6 9.65 -2.29 -14.93
C HIS A 6 9.55 -0.78 -14.69
N VAL A 7 10.61 -0.04 -15.07
CA VAL A 7 10.62 1.43 -15.00
C VAL A 7 9.38 1.99 -15.69
N PRO A 8 8.57 2.82 -15.03
CA PRO A 8 7.32 3.32 -15.61
C PRO A 8 7.49 4.09 -16.92
N ALA A 9 8.62 4.77 -17.11
CA ALA A 9 8.91 5.42 -18.39
C ALA A 9 9.00 4.40 -19.56
N TYR A 10 9.68 3.27 -19.34
CA TYR A 10 9.74 2.17 -20.31
C TYR A 10 8.34 1.58 -20.58
N LEU A 11 7.54 1.35 -19.55
CA LEU A 11 6.18 0.83 -19.71
C LEU A 11 5.30 1.78 -20.55
N LYS A 12 5.46 3.10 -20.38
CA LYS A 12 4.75 4.10 -21.18
C LYS A 12 5.16 4.04 -22.64
N ASP A 13 6.44 3.86 -22.95
CA ASP A 13 6.94 3.69 -24.31
C ASP A 13 6.33 2.45 -24.98
N GLU A 14 6.12 1.38 -24.20
CA GLU A 14 5.43 0.16 -24.61
C GLU A 14 3.89 0.28 -24.58
N LYS A 15 3.34 1.48 -24.34
CA LYS A 15 1.90 1.77 -24.25
C LYS A 15 1.17 0.99 -23.12
N ILE A 16 1.90 0.60 -22.09
CA ILE A 16 1.36 -0.02 -20.89
C ILE A 16 1.06 1.09 -19.87
N PRO A 17 -0.15 1.15 -19.30
CA PRO A 17 -0.50 2.14 -18.28
C PRO A 17 0.45 2.06 -17.10
N ALA A 18 1.21 3.11 -16.87
CA ALA A 18 2.17 3.21 -15.78
C ALA A 18 2.46 4.67 -15.44
N GLY A 19 3.03 4.91 -14.26
CA GLY A 19 3.37 6.27 -13.86
C GLY A 19 4.10 6.36 -12.54
N TYR A 20 4.30 7.60 -12.15
CA TYR A 20 4.89 7.93 -10.86
C TYR A 20 3.83 8.59 -9.99
N LEU A 21 3.85 8.26 -8.71
CA LEU A 21 3.05 8.95 -7.71
C LEU A 21 3.67 10.32 -7.49
N ASP A 22 2.92 11.38 -7.75
CA ASP A 22 3.30 12.72 -7.32
C ASP A 22 3.00 12.86 -5.82
N MET A 23 3.97 12.46 -5.01
CA MET A 23 3.85 12.49 -3.56
C MET A 23 3.72 13.93 -3.03
N GLY A 24 4.28 14.92 -3.75
CA GLY A 24 4.16 16.33 -3.37
C GLY A 24 2.73 16.84 -3.54
N GLU A 25 2.14 16.63 -4.71
CA GLU A 25 0.74 17.00 -4.96
C GLU A 25 -0.22 16.26 -4.05
N MET A 26 -0.02 14.95 -3.85
CA MET A 26 -0.85 14.16 -2.95
C MET A 26 -0.76 14.67 -1.52
N GLN A 27 0.45 14.97 -1.03
CA GLN A 27 0.64 15.49 0.32
C GLN A 27 0.00 16.87 0.50
N GLN A 28 0.09 17.74 -0.50
CA GLN A 28 -0.54 19.05 -0.44
C GLN A 28 -2.07 18.92 -0.33
N LYS A 29 -2.69 18.19 -1.25
CA LYS A 29 -4.15 17.96 -1.26
C LYS A 29 -4.63 17.31 0.02
N PHE A 30 -3.89 16.32 0.51
CA PHE A 30 -4.22 15.64 1.75
C PHE A 30 -4.11 16.57 2.96
N THR A 31 -3.08 17.43 3.01
CA THR A 31 -2.92 18.45 4.05
C THR A 31 -4.09 19.44 4.04
N GLU A 32 -4.52 19.89 2.85
CA GLU A 32 -5.67 20.79 2.69
C GLU A 32 -6.97 20.13 3.17
N PHE A 33 -7.19 18.87 2.81
CA PHE A 33 -8.32 18.08 3.30
C PHE A 33 -8.32 17.96 4.82
N LEU A 34 -7.20 17.58 5.45
CA LEU A 34 -7.12 17.44 6.90
C LEU A 34 -7.43 18.75 7.63
N LYS A 35 -6.89 19.87 7.16
CA LYS A 35 -7.18 21.20 7.71
C LYS A 35 -8.65 21.58 7.56
N TYR A 36 -9.23 21.31 6.39
CA TYR A 36 -10.65 21.59 6.15
C TYR A 36 -11.56 20.75 7.03
N LYS A 37 -11.27 19.44 7.12
CA LYS A 37 -12.15 18.48 7.80
C LYS A 37 -12.00 18.51 9.31
N TYR A 38 -10.76 18.55 9.81
CA TYR A 38 -10.45 18.39 11.23
C TYR A 38 -9.90 19.68 11.90
N GLY A 39 -9.67 20.72 11.13
CA GLY A 39 -9.07 21.97 11.64
C GLY A 39 -7.57 21.87 11.91
N THR A 40 -6.97 20.69 11.80
CA THR A 40 -5.55 20.41 12.05
C THR A 40 -5.04 19.28 11.18
N THR A 41 -3.72 19.23 10.96
CA THR A 41 -3.04 18.10 10.32
C THR A 41 -2.56 17.05 11.32
N ASP A 42 -2.58 17.36 12.60
CA ASP A 42 -1.95 16.54 13.66
C ASP A 42 -2.71 15.25 13.94
N VAL A 43 -3.91 15.10 13.38
CA VAL A 43 -4.66 13.83 13.37
C VAL A 43 -3.90 12.72 12.62
N VAL A 44 -2.96 13.08 11.74
CA VAL A 44 -2.05 12.15 11.06
C VAL A 44 -0.67 12.27 11.67
N LYS A 45 -0.23 11.19 12.32
CA LYS A 45 1.07 11.10 12.98
C LYS A 45 2.20 10.80 12.01
N ASN A 46 1.96 9.97 11.01
CA ASN A 46 2.97 9.55 10.03
C ASN A 46 2.31 8.99 8.76
N ILE A 47 3.04 9.06 7.66
CA ILE A 47 2.72 8.35 6.41
C ILE A 47 4.00 7.64 5.96
N SER A 48 3.95 6.33 5.85
CA SER A 48 5.10 5.52 5.45
C SER A 48 4.66 4.22 4.80
N ASN A 49 5.37 3.76 3.78
CA ASN A 49 5.13 2.49 3.11
C ASN A 49 3.66 2.29 2.67
N TYR A 50 3.07 3.32 2.08
CA TYR A 50 1.65 3.36 1.70
C TYR A 50 0.66 3.15 2.86
N GLN A 51 1.08 3.47 4.08
CA GLN A 51 0.23 3.43 5.27
C GLN A 51 0.13 4.81 5.92
N VAL A 52 -1.07 5.15 6.39
CA VAL A 52 -1.33 6.35 7.19
C VAL A 52 -1.51 5.93 8.64
N PHE A 53 -0.76 6.56 9.52
CA PHE A 53 -0.82 6.35 10.97
C PHE A 53 -1.52 7.53 11.60
N LEU A 54 -2.64 7.30 12.28
CA LEU A 54 -3.41 8.33 12.94
C LEU A 54 -2.90 8.58 14.37
N ASP A 55 -3.10 9.79 14.87
CA ASP A 55 -2.90 10.07 16.29
C ASP A 55 -4.22 9.89 17.04
N HIS A 56 -4.41 8.72 17.61
CA HIS A 56 -5.62 8.35 18.34
C HIS A 56 -5.92 9.26 19.52
N LYS A 57 -4.88 9.89 20.13
CA LYS A 57 -5.09 10.83 21.25
C LYS A 57 -5.65 12.16 20.75
N ILE A 58 -5.15 12.64 19.62
CA ILE A 58 -5.66 13.88 19.02
C ILE A 58 -7.10 13.68 18.54
N LEU A 59 -7.41 12.56 17.88
CA LEU A 59 -8.78 12.24 17.49
C LEU A 59 -9.72 12.21 18.69
N ALA A 60 -9.33 11.51 19.77
CA ALA A 60 -10.11 11.48 21.02
C ALA A 60 -10.31 12.86 21.66
N ASN A 61 -9.28 13.73 21.63
CA ASN A 61 -9.38 15.10 22.14
C ASN A 61 -10.32 16.00 21.31
N LEU A 62 -10.48 15.66 20.02
CA LEU A 62 -11.41 16.33 19.11
C LEU A 62 -12.82 15.72 19.11
N ASP A 63 -13.05 14.70 19.97
CA ASP A 63 -14.31 13.93 20.01
C ASP A 63 -14.66 13.27 18.66
N ILE A 64 -13.64 12.79 17.95
CA ILE A 64 -13.78 12.12 16.67
C ILE A 64 -13.55 10.62 16.86
N ASP A 65 -14.52 9.82 16.39
CA ASP A 65 -14.40 8.38 16.39
C ASP A 65 -13.29 7.91 15.45
N LEU A 66 -12.53 6.89 15.87
CA LEU A 66 -11.40 6.39 15.10
C LEU A 66 -11.83 5.73 13.79
N ASP A 67 -12.91 4.96 13.82
CA ASP A 67 -13.37 4.23 12.64
C ASP A 67 -13.97 5.19 11.61
N ASP A 68 -14.71 6.21 12.06
CA ASP A 68 -15.20 7.29 11.22
C ASP A 68 -14.04 8.05 10.56
N ALA A 69 -12.99 8.38 11.33
CA ALA A 69 -11.81 9.05 10.78
C ALA A 69 -11.08 8.18 9.75
N GLN A 70 -10.96 6.87 9.99
CA GLN A 70 -10.37 5.93 9.03
C GLN A 70 -11.17 5.91 7.72
N GLU A 71 -12.50 5.82 7.78
CA GLU A 71 -13.36 5.79 6.60
C GLU A 71 -13.29 7.11 5.80
N GLU A 72 -13.39 8.25 6.47
CA GLU A 72 -13.33 9.56 5.82
C GLU A 72 -12.00 9.79 5.10
N ILE A 73 -10.89 9.46 5.75
CA ILE A 73 -9.56 9.58 5.17
C ILE A 73 -9.38 8.56 4.02
N ALA A 74 -9.89 7.34 4.17
CA ALA A 74 -9.86 6.34 3.10
C ALA A 74 -10.62 6.81 1.86
N MET A 75 -11.80 7.41 2.03
CA MET A 75 -12.58 7.99 0.93
C MET A 75 -11.84 9.15 0.25
N GLU A 76 -11.13 9.99 0.99
CA GLU A 76 -10.33 11.06 0.41
C GLU A 76 -9.17 10.50 -0.42
N LEU A 77 -8.43 9.53 0.12
CA LEU A 77 -7.31 8.91 -0.58
C LEU A 77 -7.73 8.20 -1.88
N LEU A 78 -8.93 7.62 -1.94
CA LEU A 78 -9.50 7.02 -3.15
C LEU A 78 -9.79 8.04 -4.27
N ARG A 79 -9.85 9.33 -3.98
CA ARG A 79 -10.01 10.39 -5.01
C ARG A 79 -8.74 10.63 -5.81
N TYR A 80 -7.60 10.16 -5.33
CA TYR A 80 -6.34 10.34 -6.04
C TYR A 80 -6.20 9.31 -7.15
N ASN A 81 -6.03 9.80 -8.38
CA ASN A 81 -5.99 8.95 -9.59
C ASN A 81 -4.95 7.82 -9.55
N GLN A 82 -3.92 7.96 -8.73
CA GLN A 82 -2.84 7.01 -8.58
C GLN A 82 -3.14 5.90 -7.56
N VAL A 83 -4.20 6.07 -6.77
CA VAL A 83 -4.63 5.09 -5.76
C VAL A 83 -5.68 4.17 -6.39
N ASP A 84 -5.51 2.87 -6.22
CA ASP A 84 -6.46 1.84 -6.71
C ASP A 84 -7.43 1.41 -5.62
N LYS A 85 -6.91 1.11 -4.44
CA LYS A 85 -7.69 0.65 -3.29
C LYS A 85 -7.16 1.27 -2.01
N VAL A 86 -8.05 1.37 -1.04
CA VAL A 86 -7.70 1.74 0.33
C VAL A 86 -8.45 0.80 1.27
N TYR A 87 -7.76 0.35 2.30
CA TYR A 87 -8.33 -0.48 3.35
C TYR A 87 -8.08 0.19 4.70
N THR A 88 -9.06 0.14 5.58
CA THR A 88 -8.91 0.64 6.95
C THR A 88 -8.41 -0.46 7.89
N GLY A 89 -7.77 -0.08 8.99
CA GLY A 89 -7.39 -1.00 10.05
C GLY A 89 -8.58 -1.74 10.62
N TYR A 90 -9.73 -1.06 10.74
CA TYR A 90 -11.00 -1.64 11.12
C TYR A 90 -11.39 -2.78 10.17
N GLN A 91 -11.37 -2.56 8.86
CA GLN A 91 -11.68 -3.60 7.87
C GLN A 91 -10.72 -4.80 7.94
N MET A 92 -9.42 -4.55 8.23
CA MET A 92 -8.44 -5.63 8.39
C MET A 92 -8.70 -6.48 9.64
N TRP A 93 -9.35 -5.91 10.64
CA TRP A 93 -9.70 -6.58 11.89
C TRP A 93 -11.04 -7.32 11.82
N GLU A 94 -12.08 -6.67 11.27
CA GLU A 94 -13.46 -7.18 11.28
C GLU A 94 -13.75 -8.21 10.18
N ASN A 95 -13.00 -8.16 9.06
CA ASN A 95 -13.24 -9.07 7.94
C ASN A 95 -12.21 -10.21 7.93
N GLU A 96 -12.59 -11.33 7.34
CA GLU A 96 -11.69 -12.43 7.00
C GLU A 96 -11.57 -12.54 5.49
N TYR A 97 -10.39 -12.24 4.97
CA TYR A 97 -10.09 -12.31 3.55
C TYR A 97 -9.41 -13.63 3.21
N SER A 98 -9.89 -14.33 2.19
CA SER A 98 -9.36 -15.63 1.76
C SER A 98 -8.47 -15.54 0.51
N GLU A 99 -8.54 -14.44 -0.25
CA GLU A 99 -7.81 -14.28 -1.51
C GLU A 99 -7.59 -12.81 -1.90
N GLY A 100 -6.73 -12.60 -2.90
CA GLY A 100 -6.49 -11.30 -3.49
C GLY A 100 -5.64 -10.36 -2.65
N ILE A 101 -5.66 -9.08 -3.02
CA ILE A 101 -4.88 -8.03 -2.35
C ILE A 101 -5.22 -7.89 -0.86
N PRO A 102 -6.50 -7.85 -0.45
CA PRO A 102 -6.81 -7.70 0.97
C PRO A 102 -6.29 -8.87 1.82
N TYR A 103 -6.30 -10.09 1.29
CA TYR A 103 -5.70 -11.24 1.96
C TYR A 103 -4.19 -11.06 2.17
N ILE A 104 -3.46 -10.61 1.14
CA ILE A 104 -2.01 -10.35 1.26
C ILE A 104 -1.74 -9.26 2.30
N LEU A 105 -2.51 -8.18 2.27
CA LEU A 105 -2.39 -7.09 3.24
C LEU A 105 -2.70 -7.57 4.67
N GLN A 106 -3.77 -8.36 4.83
CA GLN A 106 -4.17 -8.89 6.14
C GLN A 106 -3.13 -9.84 6.73
N LYS A 107 -2.46 -10.65 5.93
CA LYS A 107 -1.34 -11.50 6.37
C LYS A 107 -0.18 -10.70 6.96
N GLY A 108 0.10 -9.51 6.41
CA GLY A 108 1.13 -8.61 6.92
C GLY A 108 0.64 -7.62 7.99
N TYR A 109 -0.66 -7.55 8.22
CA TYR A 109 -1.25 -6.55 9.12
C TYR A 109 -1.04 -6.93 10.60
N ASN A 110 -0.64 -5.95 11.39
CA ASN A 110 -0.57 -6.06 12.84
C ASN A 110 -1.20 -4.83 13.47
N GLN A 111 -2.30 -5.01 14.22
CA GLN A 111 -3.08 -3.94 14.82
C GLN A 111 -2.28 -2.90 15.62
N LYS A 112 -1.15 -3.30 16.22
CA LYS A 112 -0.33 -2.40 17.06
C LYS A 112 0.80 -1.71 16.30
N ARG A 113 1.13 -2.15 15.09
CA ARG A 113 2.33 -1.71 14.36
C ARG A 113 2.05 -1.26 12.94
N SER A 114 0.98 -1.75 12.32
CA SER A 114 0.54 -1.28 11.01
C SER A 114 -0.18 0.04 11.12
N GLY A 115 -0.25 0.78 10.01
CA GLY A 115 -1.04 2.00 9.92
C GLY A 115 -2.53 1.74 10.04
N ASP A 116 -3.26 2.77 10.40
CA ASP A 116 -4.72 2.75 10.50
C ASP A 116 -5.40 2.69 9.13
N ILE A 117 -4.67 3.10 8.09
CA ILE A 117 -5.16 3.08 6.70
C ILE A 117 -4.04 2.55 5.80
N LEU A 118 -4.39 1.62 4.92
CA LEU A 118 -3.49 0.98 3.97
C LEU A 118 -3.89 1.36 2.54
N MET A 119 -2.99 2.03 1.84
CA MET A 119 -3.15 2.47 0.46
C MET A 119 -2.55 1.45 -0.51
N VAL A 120 -3.23 1.14 -1.58
CA VAL A 120 -2.72 0.33 -2.68
C VAL A 120 -2.61 1.23 -3.92
N PRO A 121 -1.41 1.48 -4.43
CA PRO A 121 -1.25 2.21 -5.68
C PRO A 121 -1.81 1.42 -6.86
N ARG A 122 -2.21 2.10 -7.92
CA ARG A 122 -2.60 1.42 -9.17
C ARG A 122 -1.44 0.59 -9.72
N PRO A 123 -1.73 -0.55 -10.35
CA PRO A 123 -0.71 -1.31 -11.06
C PRO A 123 0.11 -0.42 -12.00
N GLY A 124 1.42 -0.55 -11.97
CA GLY A 124 2.29 0.29 -12.80
C GLY A 124 2.66 1.65 -12.20
N PHE A 125 2.08 2.04 -11.07
CA PHE A 125 2.41 3.31 -10.41
C PHE A 125 3.30 3.08 -9.20
N ILE A 126 4.39 3.85 -9.12
CA ILE A 126 5.38 3.76 -8.04
C ILE A 126 5.77 5.15 -7.53
N SER A 127 6.21 5.21 -6.27
CA SER A 127 6.85 6.38 -5.69
C SER A 127 8.36 6.25 -5.85
N TYR A 128 8.91 6.78 -6.94
CA TYR A 128 10.35 6.73 -7.22
C TYR A 128 10.79 7.82 -8.19
N LYS A 129 12.10 7.86 -8.50
CA LYS A 129 12.68 8.76 -9.51
C LYS A 129 12.38 8.27 -10.93
N LEU A 130 12.38 9.20 -11.90
CA LEU A 130 12.01 8.94 -13.30
C LEU A 130 12.78 7.80 -13.99
N THR A 131 13.99 7.51 -13.55
CA THR A 131 14.88 6.50 -14.17
C THR A 131 15.00 5.23 -13.35
N GLY A 132 14.23 5.11 -12.28
CA GLY A 132 14.32 3.97 -11.37
C GLY A 132 13.05 3.15 -11.30
N SER A 133 13.15 2.02 -10.62
CA SER A 133 12.06 1.17 -10.21
C SER A 133 12.17 0.87 -8.72
N THR A 134 11.09 0.41 -8.13
CA THR A 134 11.02 0.00 -6.73
C THR A 134 10.02 -1.13 -6.57
N HIS A 135 9.88 -1.60 -5.37
CA HIS A 135 8.99 -2.68 -4.92
C HIS A 135 8.18 -2.21 -3.70
N GLY A 136 7.40 -3.10 -3.12
CA GLY A 136 6.64 -2.86 -1.90
C GLY A 136 5.14 -2.73 -2.12
N SER A 137 4.67 -3.08 -3.32
CA SER A 137 3.23 -3.22 -3.60
C SER A 137 2.76 -4.66 -3.41
N PRO A 138 1.45 -4.90 -3.17
CA PRO A 138 0.91 -6.25 -3.12
C PRO A 138 0.68 -6.85 -4.50
N MET A 139 1.22 -6.25 -5.55
CA MET A 139 1.03 -6.66 -6.94
C MET A 139 1.89 -7.89 -7.28
N ILE A 140 1.42 -8.68 -8.24
CA ILE A 140 2.07 -9.94 -8.63
C ILE A 140 3.53 -9.77 -9.08
N TYR A 141 3.88 -8.63 -9.68
CA TYR A 141 5.25 -8.37 -10.09
C TYR A 141 6.22 -8.14 -8.92
N ASP A 142 5.71 -7.79 -7.74
CA ASP A 142 6.50 -7.65 -6.50
C ASP A 142 6.48 -8.93 -5.67
N THR A 143 5.38 -9.67 -5.70
CA THR A 143 5.12 -10.80 -4.78
C THR A 143 5.41 -12.17 -5.39
N HIS A 144 5.43 -12.31 -6.73
CA HIS A 144 5.70 -13.57 -7.41
C HIS A 144 7.18 -13.66 -7.80
N VAL A 145 7.93 -14.43 -7.06
CA VAL A 145 9.38 -14.59 -7.20
C VAL A 145 9.77 -16.04 -7.34
N PRO A 146 10.90 -16.36 -8.01
CA PRO A 146 11.39 -17.71 -8.10
C PRO A 146 11.91 -18.22 -6.74
N LEU A 147 11.63 -19.48 -6.42
CA LEU A 147 12.20 -20.17 -5.29
C LEU A 147 13.26 -21.13 -5.79
N LEU A 148 14.54 -20.85 -5.49
CA LEU A 148 15.68 -21.61 -6.00
C LEU A 148 16.38 -22.35 -4.86
N PHE A 149 16.57 -23.65 -5.04
CA PHE A 149 17.36 -24.48 -4.14
C PHE A 149 18.63 -24.92 -4.85
N PHE A 150 19.76 -24.75 -4.18
CA PHE A 150 21.06 -25.18 -4.68
C PHE A 150 21.89 -25.80 -3.56
N GLY A 151 22.51 -26.96 -3.83
CA GLY A 151 23.42 -27.58 -2.88
C GLY A 151 23.51 -29.12 -3.01
N LYS A 152 24.38 -29.70 -2.17
CA LYS A 152 24.56 -31.16 -2.11
C LYS A 152 23.24 -31.82 -1.68
N GLY A 153 22.81 -32.82 -2.45
CA GLY A 153 21.59 -33.59 -2.17
C GLY A 153 20.33 -33.01 -2.78
N ILE A 154 20.38 -31.81 -3.38
CA ILE A 154 19.26 -31.25 -4.13
C ILE A 154 19.20 -31.91 -5.51
N LYS A 155 18.07 -32.57 -5.82
CA LYS A 155 17.85 -33.14 -7.15
C LYS A 155 17.61 -32.04 -8.18
N HIS A 156 18.21 -32.20 -9.34
CA HIS A 156 17.93 -31.32 -10.47
C HIS A 156 16.48 -31.49 -10.92
N GLY A 157 15.75 -30.36 -11.08
CA GLY A 157 14.37 -30.35 -11.53
C GLY A 157 13.77 -28.96 -11.42
N SER A 158 12.55 -28.83 -11.89
CA SER A 158 11.74 -27.60 -11.76
C SER A 158 10.28 -27.97 -11.58
N THR A 159 9.53 -27.05 -11.00
CA THR A 159 8.08 -27.16 -10.86
C THR A 159 7.46 -25.77 -11.03
N ALA A 160 6.27 -25.71 -11.61
CA ALA A 160 5.47 -24.50 -11.70
C ALA A 160 4.41 -24.43 -10.58
N HIS A 161 4.46 -25.36 -9.61
CA HIS A 161 3.55 -25.35 -8.48
C HIS A 161 3.79 -24.11 -7.62
N ARG A 162 2.74 -23.31 -7.40
CA ARG A 162 2.83 -22.12 -6.53
C ARG A 162 3.04 -22.57 -5.08
N THR A 163 4.01 -21.97 -4.43
CA THR A 163 4.31 -22.17 -3.02
C THR A 163 4.29 -20.81 -2.32
N GLU A 164 3.66 -20.74 -1.18
CA GLU A 164 3.68 -19.53 -0.36
C GLU A 164 4.91 -19.54 0.55
N ILE A 165 5.50 -18.35 0.73
CA ILE A 165 6.54 -18.13 1.73
C ILE A 165 5.81 -17.90 3.07
N PRO A 166 6.16 -18.66 4.14
CA PRO A 166 5.51 -18.52 5.45
C PRO A 166 5.72 -17.15 6.08
#